data_d9e59afa57538ae2f37e064668e57772
#
_entry.id   d9e59afa57538ae2f37e064668e57772
#
_cell.length_a   1.000
_cell.length_b   1.000
_cell.length_c   1.000
_cell.angle_alpha   90.00
_cell.angle_beta   90.00
_cell.angle_gamma   90.00
#
_symmetry.space_group_name_H-M   'P 1'
#
loop_
_entity.id
_entity.type
_entity.pdbx_description
1 polymer ?
#
loop_
_entity_poly.entity_id
_entity_poly.type
_entity_poly.pdbx_seq_one_letter_code
_entity_poly.pdbx_strand_id
1 'polypeptide(L)'
;DNLELLMNNPEVKRSSKRDSYHELMNRGMLIVEPLTYIRGRTIPNQYMIVDEAQNLTPHEMKTIVTRVGEGTKIVLTGDPNQIDNQNVNLSSNGLSMLVESFKKSTISGHVRFTNCERSPLAELAATLL
;
A
#
# COMPACT_ATOMS: atom_id res chain seq x y z
N ASP A 1 2.89 10.82 11.86
CA ASP A 1 3.08 9.99 10.69
C ASP A 1 3.41 8.55 11.10
N ASN A 2 2.71 7.55 10.54
CA ASN A 2 2.83 6.13 10.95
C ASN A 2 4.26 5.59 10.79
N LEU A 3 4.99 6.05 9.77
CA LEU A 3 6.37 5.64 9.56
C LEU A 3 7.29 6.20 10.67
N GLU A 4 7.05 7.41 11.09
CA GLU A 4 7.78 8.07 12.17
C GLU A 4 7.53 7.37 13.52
N LEU A 5 6.29 6.98 13.80
CA LEU A 5 5.92 6.19 14.97
C LEU A 5 6.63 4.83 15.00
N LEU A 6 6.68 4.12 13.87
CA LEU A 6 7.38 2.84 13.76
C LEU A 6 8.89 3.00 13.99
N MET A 7 9.51 4.04 13.44
CA MET A 7 10.94 4.29 13.59
C MET A 7 11.32 4.77 14.99
N ASN A 8 10.39 5.41 15.72
CA ASN A 8 10.60 5.91 17.08
C ASN A 8 10.15 4.94 18.18
N ASN A 9 9.60 3.77 17.83
CA ASN A 9 9.19 2.76 18.81
C ASN A 9 10.38 2.30 19.64
N PRO A 10 10.35 2.40 21.00
CA PRO A 10 11.46 2.03 21.89
C PRO A 10 11.83 0.54 21.82
N GLU A 11 10.90 -0.34 21.49
CA GLU A 11 11.19 -1.78 21.31
C GLU A 11 12.08 -2.06 20.09
N VAL A 12 12.01 -1.17 19.11
CA VAL A 12 12.77 -1.27 17.85
C VAL A 12 14.12 -0.55 17.95
N LYS A 13 14.36 0.28 19.00
CA LYS A 13 15.60 1.04 19.23
C LYS A 13 16.83 0.21 19.64
N ARG A 14 16.74 -1.11 19.75
CA ARG A 14 17.83 -1.96 20.25
C ARG A 14 18.92 -2.34 19.23
N SER A 15 18.85 -1.91 18.01
CA SER A 15 19.94 -2.15 17.04
C SER A 15 20.20 -0.93 16.16
N SER A 16 21.36 -0.30 16.38
CA SER A 16 22.03 0.76 15.58
C SER A 16 21.27 2.10 15.40
N LYS A 17 22.06 3.18 15.30
CA LYS A 17 21.58 4.53 14.89
C LYS A 17 20.60 4.42 13.73
N ARG A 18 19.30 4.55 14.01
CA ARG A 18 18.29 4.55 12.95
C ARG A 18 18.19 5.94 12.38
N ASP A 19 18.45 6.00 11.11
CA ASP A 19 18.22 7.19 10.32
C ASP A 19 16.73 7.59 10.45
N SER A 20 16.45 8.86 10.70
CA SER A 20 15.09 9.40 10.64
C SER A 20 14.51 9.13 9.25
N TYR A 21 13.17 9.00 9.10
CA TYR A 21 12.57 8.81 7.78
C TYR A 21 12.94 9.94 6.82
N HIS A 22 13.14 11.17 7.32
CA HIS A 22 13.67 12.30 6.56
C HIS A 22 15.08 12.04 6.01
N GLU A 23 15.91 11.37 6.78
CA GLU A 23 17.26 11.00 6.34
C GLU A 23 17.21 9.94 5.23
N LEU A 24 16.29 8.96 5.34
CA LEU A 24 16.06 7.98 4.29
C LEU A 24 15.56 8.63 2.99
N MET A 25 14.67 9.63 3.10
CA MET A 25 14.21 10.40 1.94
C MET A 25 15.36 11.21 1.31
N ASN A 26 16.15 11.91 2.14
CA ASN A 26 17.29 12.72 1.67
C ASN A 26 18.37 11.87 0.98
N ARG A 27 18.53 10.62 1.41
CA ARG A 27 19.43 9.64 0.81
C ARG A 27 18.85 8.94 -0.43
N GLY A 28 17.59 9.23 -0.79
CA GLY A 28 16.89 8.56 -1.88
C GLY A 28 16.59 7.09 -1.61
N MET A 29 16.67 6.63 -0.36
CA MET A 29 16.33 5.26 0.05
C MET A 29 14.82 5.08 0.24
N LEU A 30 14.10 6.16 0.51
CA LEU A 30 12.65 6.23 0.58
C LEU A 30 12.17 7.31 -0.36
N ILE A 31 11.31 6.94 -1.30
CA ILE A 31 10.70 7.86 -2.27
C ILE A 31 9.19 7.79 -2.08
N VAL A 32 8.55 8.95 -1.93
CA VAL A 32 7.09 9.08 -1.89
C VAL A 32 6.66 9.87 -3.11
N GLU A 33 5.93 9.23 -3.99
CA GLU A 33 5.52 9.82 -5.27
C GLU A 33 4.02 9.61 -5.52
N PRO A 34 3.32 10.59 -6.12
CA PRO A 34 1.99 10.38 -6.66
C PRO A 34 2.01 9.37 -7.81
N LEU A 35 0.92 8.60 -7.96
CA LEU A 35 0.82 7.58 -9.01
C LEU A 35 0.94 8.13 -10.44
N THR A 36 0.66 9.40 -10.63
CA THR A 36 0.82 10.07 -11.94
C THR A 36 2.26 10.08 -12.44
N TYR A 37 3.25 10.06 -11.54
CA TYR A 37 4.68 10.05 -11.89
C TYR A 37 5.21 8.68 -12.30
N ILE A 38 4.45 7.61 -12.05
CA ILE A 38 4.83 6.23 -12.42
C ILE A 38 4.56 5.96 -13.91
N ARG A 39 3.70 6.75 -14.55
CA ARG A 39 3.34 6.55 -15.96
C ARG A 39 4.55 6.70 -16.88
N GLY A 40 4.70 5.76 -17.81
CA GLY A 40 5.73 5.81 -18.86
C GLY A 40 7.09 5.27 -18.46
N ARG A 41 7.33 4.85 -17.20
CA ARG A 41 8.61 4.26 -16.78
C ARG A 41 8.41 2.87 -16.17
N THR A 42 9.43 2.03 -16.27
CA THR A 42 9.54 0.76 -15.53
C THR A 42 10.32 0.99 -14.25
N ILE A 43 9.93 0.33 -13.17
CA ILE A 43 10.52 0.47 -11.83
C ILE A 43 11.21 -0.86 -11.48
N PRO A 44 12.51 -1.02 -11.73
CA PRO A 44 13.26 -2.23 -11.40
C PRO A 44 13.92 -2.14 -10.01
N ASN A 45 14.19 -3.31 -9.40
CA ASN A 45 15.00 -3.47 -8.18
C ASN A 45 14.54 -2.62 -7.00
N GLN A 46 13.22 -2.52 -6.78
CA GLN A 46 12.65 -1.74 -5.69
C GLN A 46 11.66 -2.55 -4.84
N TYR A 47 11.41 -2.05 -3.65
CA TYR A 47 10.29 -2.46 -2.83
C TYR A 47 9.23 -1.35 -2.90
N MET A 48 8.12 -1.64 -3.56
CA MET A 48 7.07 -0.68 -3.84
C MET A 48 5.85 -0.97 -2.97
N ILE A 49 5.33 0.05 -2.30
CA ILE A 49 4.09 -0.04 -1.53
C ILE A 49 3.07 0.90 -2.17
N VAL A 50 1.90 0.38 -2.46
CA VAL A 50 0.75 1.17 -2.91
C VAL A 50 -0.32 1.10 -1.84
N ASP A 51 -0.51 2.20 -1.16
CA ASP A 51 -1.50 2.31 -0.08
C ASP A 51 -2.86 2.80 -0.62
N GLU A 52 -3.94 2.53 0.11
CA GLU A 52 -5.31 2.87 -0.27
C GLU A 52 -5.72 2.34 -1.66
N ALA A 53 -5.22 1.16 -2.00
CA ALA A 53 -5.36 0.57 -3.33
C ALA A 53 -6.81 0.26 -3.74
N GLN A 54 -7.77 0.20 -2.79
CA GLN A 54 -9.20 0.07 -3.06
C GLN A 54 -9.78 1.30 -3.78
N ASN A 55 -9.12 2.46 -3.70
CA ASN A 55 -9.53 3.69 -4.39
C ASN A 55 -9.08 3.76 -5.84
N LEU A 56 -8.28 2.80 -6.29
CA LEU A 56 -7.80 2.73 -7.67
C LEU A 56 -8.84 2.10 -8.59
N THR A 57 -8.99 2.70 -9.76
CA THR A 57 -9.73 2.07 -10.86
C THR A 57 -8.96 0.85 -11.39
N PRO A 58 -9.63 -0.11 -12.06
CA PRO A 58 -8.96 -1.23 -12.73
C PRO A 58 -7.87 -0.78 -13.71
N HIS A 59 -8.09 0.33 -14.40
CA HIS A 59 -7.12 0.89 -15.35
C HIS A 59 -5.85 1.42 -14.65
N GLU A 60 -6.01 2.14 -13.54
CA GLU A 60 -4.88 2.62 -12.74
C GLU A 60 -4.11 1.47 -12.14
N MET A 61 -4.80 0.48 -11.56
CA MET A 61 -4.18 -0.72 -11.03
C MET A 61 -3.37 -1.46 -12.10
N LYS A 62 -3.93 -1.68 -13.28
CA LYS A 62 -3.21 -2.27 -14.41
C LYS A 62 -1.98 -1.45 -14.78
N THR A 63 -2.11 -0.13 -14.82
CA THR A 63 -1.00 0.77 -15.13
C THR A 63 0.15 0.60 -14.14
N ILE A 64 -0.14 0.54 -12.84
CA ILE A 64 0.86 0.38 -11.77
C ILE A 64 1.55 -0.98 -11.89
N VAL A 65 0.79 -2.06 -11.91
CA VAL A 65 1.34 -3.43 -11.89
C VAL A 65 2.20 -3.71 -13.13
N THR A 66 1.83 -3.16 -14.28
CA THR A 66 2.63 -3.30 -15.51
C THR A 66 3.92 -2.47 -15.52
N ARG A 67 4.15 -1.61 -14.53
CA ARG A 67 5.40 -0.84 -14.36
C ARG A 67 6.38 -1.52 -13.41
N VAL A 68 5.95 -2.54 -12.70
CA VAL A 68 6.83 -3.36 -11.85
C VAL A 68 7.87 -4.04 -12.74
N GLY A 69 9.13 -3.65 -12.58
CA GLY A 69 10.27 -4.20 -13.32
C GLY A 69 10.91 -5.40 -12.62
N GLU A 70 11.92 -5.95 -13.26
CA GLU A 70 12.68 -7.07 -12.71
C GLU A 70 13.26 -6.72 -11.34
N GLY A 71 13.25 -7.68 -10.40
CA GLY A 71 13.75 -7.49 -9.04
C GLY A 71 12.89 -6.59 -8.13
N THR A 72 11.73 -6.09 -8.61
CA THR A 72 10.81 -5.29 -7.80
C THR A 72 9.75 -6.15 -7.16
N LYS A 73 9.54 -5.94 -5.87
CA LYS A 73 8.42 -6.46 -5.11
C LYS A 73 7.39 -5.36 -4.91
N ILE A 74 6.12 -5.65 -5.25
CA ILE A 74 5.01 -4.75 -4.99
C ILE A 74 4.13 -5.30 -3.87
N VAL A 75 3.74 -4.42 -2.96
CA VAL A 75 2.75 -4.67 -1.91
C VAL A 75 1.62 -3.66 -2.07
N LEU A 76 0.41 -4.17 -2.08
CA LEU A 76 -0.81 -3.36 -2.17
C LEU A 76 -1.54 -3.47 -0.84
N THR A 77 -1.83 -2.34 -0.21
CA THR A 77 -2.63 -2.28 1.02
C THR A 77 -3.94 -1.56 0.74
N GLY A 78 -5.00 -1.95 1.43
CA GLY A 78 -6.29 -1.30 1.27
C GLY A 78 -7.42 -2.02 2.01
N ASP A 79 -8.48 -1.29 2.28
CA ASP A 79 -9.71 -1.78 2.86
C ASP A 79 -10.87 -1.64 1.87
N PRO A 80 -11.40 -2.74 1.29
CA PRO A 80 -12.51 -2.66 0.33
C PRO A 80 -13.79 -2.03 0.89
N ASN A 81 -13.93 -1.90 2.22
CA ASN A 81 -15.08 -1.27 2.85
C ASN A 81 -14.89 0.25 3.02
N GLN A 82 -13.71 0.79 2.73
CA GLN A 82 -13.38 2.22 2.85
C GLN A 82 -13.06 2.82 1.47
N ILE A 83 -14.01 2.74 0.56
CA ILE A 83 -13.88 3.30 -0.79
C ILE A 83 -14.37 4.74 -0.79
N ASP A 84 -13.47 5.69 -1.03
CA ASP A 84 -13.77 7.12 -1.14
C ASP A 84 -13.93 7.58 -2.60
N ASN A 85 -13.38 6.81 -3.55
CA ASN A 85 -13.46 7.14 -4.96
C ASN A 85 -14.83 6.78 -5.55
N GLN A 86 -15.60 7.78 -5.94
CA GLN A 86 -16.95 7.63 -6.51
C GLN A 86 -17.01 6.84 -7.84
N ASN A 87 -15.87 6.66 -8.52
CA ASN A 87 -15.80 5.95 -9.80
C ASN A 87 -15.61 4.43 -9.64
N VAL A 88 -15.48 3.93 -8.41
CA VAL A 88 -15.30 2.51 -8.12
C VAL A 88 -16.21 2.06 -6.97
N ASN A 89 -16.43 0.76 -6.87
CA ASN A 89 -17.19 0.12 -5.81
C ASN A 89 -16.51 -1.19 -5.35
N LEU A 90 -17.10 -1.89 -4.41
CA LEU A 90 -16.57 -3.15 -3.85
C LEU A 90 -16.15 -4.17 -4.94
N SER A 91 -16.92 -4.28 -6.02
CA SER A 91 -16.68 -5.27 -7.08
C SER A 91 -15.89 -4.71 -8.28
N SER A 92 -15.81 -3.39 -8.43
CA SER A 92 -15.22 -2.72 -9.59
C SER A 92 -13.91 -1.97 -9.29
N ASN A 93 -13.41 -2.02 -8.05
CA ASN A 93 -12.12 -1.39 -7.73
C ASN A 93 -10.93 -2.23 -8.18
N GLY A 94 -9.81 -1.56 -8.40
CA GLY A 94 -8.59 -2.17 -8.91
C GLY A 94 -8.00 -3.25 -7.99
N LEU A 95 -8.10 -3.07 -6.66
CA LEU A 95 -7.58 -4.03 -5.70
C LEU A 95 -8.35 -5.36 -5.76
N SER A 96 -9.68 -5.31 -5.69
CA SER A 96 -10.53 -6.51 -5.78
C SER A 96 -10.34 -7.23 -7.11
N MET A 97 -10.27 -6.50 -8.21
CA MET A 97 -10.00 -7.07 -9.53
C MET A 97 -8.63 -7.77 -9.57
N LEU A 98 -7.60 -7.16 -9.02
CA LEU A 98 -6.26 -7.74 -9.02
C LEU A 98 -6.18 -9.01 -8.17
N VAL A 99 -6.76 -8.99 -6.97
CA VAL A 99 -6.83 -10.16 -6.08
C VAL A 99 -7.46 -11.35 -6.78
N GLU A 100 -8.59 -11.17 -7.44
CA GLU A 100 -9.25 -12.25 -8.17
C GLU A 100 -8.44 -12.73 -9.38
N SER A 101 -7.84 -11.81 -10.14
CA SER A 101 -7.04 -12.15 -11.32
C SER A 101 -5.77 -12.94 -10.97
N PHE A 102 -5.15 -12.65 -9.84
CA PHE A 102 -3.88 -13.26 -9.42
C PHE A 102 -4.04 -14.42 -8.43
N LYS A 103 -5.26 -14.76 -8.04
CA LYS A 103 -5.58 -15.78 -7.02
C LYS A 103 -4.91 -17.14 -7.22
N LYS A 104 -4.64 -17.52 -8.47
CA LYS A 104 -3.98 -18.79 -8.82
C LYS A 104 -2.52 -18.61 -9.25
N SER A 105 -1.99 -17.41 -9.15
CA SER A 105 -0.62 -17.11 -9.56
C SER A 105 0.37 -17.57 -8.49
N THR A 106 1.47 -18.19 -8.90
CA THR A 106 2.54 -18.64 -8.00
C THR A 106 3.46 -17.51 -7.54
N ILE A 107 3.38 -16.34 -8.18
CA ILE A 107 4.19 -15.16 -7.85
C ILE A 107 3.45 -14.14 -6.98
N SER A 108 2.24 -14.46 -6.54
CA SER A 108 1.41 -13.58 -5.72
C SER A 108 0.89 -14.27 -4.46
N GLY A 109 0.62 -13.49 -3.43
CA GLY A 109 -0.05 -13.91 -2.21
C GLY A 109 -1.08 -12.86 -1.78
N HIS A 110 -2.14 -13.31 -1.13
CA HIS A 110 -3.18 -12.45 -0.57
C HIS A 110 -3.38 -12.79 0.90
N VAL A 111 -3.36 -11.76 1.74
CA VAL A 111 -3.63 -11.86 3.17
C VAL A 111 -4.77 -10.91 3.52
N ARG A 112 -5.78 -11.43 4.21
CA ARG A 112 -6.89 -10.64 4.75
C ARG A 112 -6.78 -10.59 6.26
N PHE A 113 -6.70 -9.38 6.82
CA PHE A 113 -6.81 -9.18 8.25
C PHE A 113 -8.28 -9.23 8.67
N THR A 114 -8.58 -9.98 9.70
CA THR A 114 -9.94 -10.12 10.25
C THR A 114 -10.15 -9.27 11.51
N ASN A 115 -9.06 -8.92 12.18
CA ASN A 115 -9.08 -8.08 13.37
C ASN A 115 -8.53 -6.70 13.01
N CYS A 116 -9.27 -5.68 13.36
CA CYS A 116 -8.83 -4.30 13.19
C CYS A 116 -8.44 -3.74 14.56
N GLU A 117 -7.19 -3.33 14.72
CA GLU A 117 -6.76 -2.60 15.92
C GLU A 117 -7.05 -1.11 15.73
N ARG A 118 -8.18 -0.68 16.22
CA ARG A 118 -8.60 0.72 16.21
C ARG A 118 -8.84 1.21 17.64
N SER A 119 -8.89 2.53 17.82
CA SER A 119 -9.38 3.11 19.07
C SER A 119 -10.86 2.76 19.27
N PRO A 120 -11.36 2.66 20.52
CA PRO A 120 -12.78 2.36 20.78
C PRO A 120 -13.74 3.30 20.07
N LEU A 121 -13.38 4.57 19.92
CA LEU A 121 -14.17 5.56 19.20
C LEU A 121 -14.22 5.26 17.68
N ALA A 122 -13.08 4.89 17.08
CA ALA A 122 -13.01 4.59 15.66
C ALA A 122 -13.76 3.28 15.31
N GLU A 123 -13.74 2.30 16.21
CA GLU A 123 -14.50 1.06 16.08
C GLU A 123 -16.01 1.31 16.17
N LEU A 124 -16.43 2.13 17.14
CA LEU A 124 -17.82 2.52 17.30
C LEU A 124 -18.31 3.31 16.06
N ALA A 125 -17.52 4.27 15.58
CA ALA A 125 -17.87 5.05 14.39
C ALA A 125 -18.03 4.17 13.15
N ALA A 126 -17.14 3.22 12.92
CA ALA A 126 -17.22 2.29 11.79
C ALA A 126 -18.44 1.35 11.85
N THR A 127 -19.06 1.21 13.04
CA THR A 127 -20.25 0.38 13.23
C THR A 127 -21.54 1.19 13.09
N LEU A 128 -21.52 2.48 13.41
CA LEU A 128 -22.71 3.33 13.49
C LEU A 128 -22.93 4.22 12.26
N LEU A 129 -21.89 4.47 11.47
CA LEU A 129 -21.89 5.34 10.29
C LEU A 129 -21.70 4.56 9.00
#